data_78dbbabccb368f89b41ed66c54ded1a8
#
_entry.id   78dbbabccb368f89b41ed66c54ded1a8
#
_cell.length_a   1.000
_cell.length_b   1.000
_cell.length_c   1.000
_cell.angle_alpha   90.00
_cell.angle_beta   90.00
_cell.angle_gamma   90.00
#
_symmetry.space_group_name_H-M   'P 1'
#
loop_
_entity.id
_entity.type
_entity.pdbx_description
1 polymer ?
#
loop_
_entity_poly.entity_id
_entity_poly.type
_entity_poly.pdbx_seq_one_letter_code
_entity_poly.pdbx_strand_id
1 'polypeptide(L)'
;MYKLVLLLKRVAAPLLFLVVEIVALSYYTSSTSFTRARLLSVSNSVVGSMNASLRSVGDYFSLRDENRMLTDRVMELESQLARYATSEEVVRLNEEEISPYLFTTATVVRNSVFGQNNFFTINKGLRDDIEANMAVLTPEGYVAGYVVDCSERYSVCMSMANTAFTMGGKARGSEYMGSVAWDGGDYRKVKLTDVPYYAAFKEGDTIVSTVSYRFPPDRV
;
A
#
# COMPACT_ATOMS: atom_id res chain seq x y z
N MET A 1 6.65 56.20 12.72
CA MET A 1 7.29 55.01 13.35
C MET A 1 6.44 54.41 14.48
N TYR A 2 5.77 55.20 15.35
CA TYR A 2 4.96 54.68 16.47
C TYR A 2 3.81 53.73 16.06
N LYS A 3 3.12 54.02 14.96
CA LYS A 3 1.99 53.19 14.48
C LYS A 3 2.43 51.81 14.00
N LEU A 4 3.62 51.71 13.41
CA LEU A 4 4.16 50.44 12.93
C LEU A 4 4.55 49.50 14.10
N VAL A 5 5.13 50.05 15.17
CA VAL A 5 5.49 49.30 16.38
C VAL A 5 4.25 48.81 17.13
N LEU A 6 3.18 49.61 17.16
CA LEU A 6 1.89 49.21 17.75
C LEU A 6 1.22 48.11 16.96
N LEU A 7 1.28 48.15 15.63
CA LEU A 7 0.74 47.15 14.75
C LEU A 7 1.55 45.80 14.89
N LEU A 8 2.87 45.91 14.97
CA LEU A 8 3.73 44.74 15.18
C LEU A 8 3.48 44.08 16.54
N LYS A 9 3.28 44.83 17.61
CA LYS A 9 2.91 44.30 18.94
C LYS A 9 1.53 43.63 18.94
N ARG A 10 0.58 44.14 18.16
CA ARG A 10 -0.79 43.61 18.09
C ARG A 10 -0.85 42.29 17.28
N VAL A 11 0.05 42.13 16.30
CA VAL A 11 0.11 40.94 15.45
C VAL A 11 1.07 39.89 16.02
N ALA A 12 2.02 40.29 16.86
CA ALA A 12 3.04 39.36 17.40
C ALA A 12 2.43 38.26 18.29
N ALA A 13 1.44 38.57 19.12
CA ALA A 13 0.80 37.58 20.00
C ALA A 13 0.02 36.49 19.23
N PRO A 14 -0.87 36.86 18.28
CA PRO A 14 -1.57 35.84 17.47
C PRO A 14 -0.61 35.06 16.53
N LEU A 15 0.46 35.71 16.04
CA LEU A 15 1.44 35.04 15.19
C LEU A 15 2.28 34.01 15.98
N LEU A 16 2.67 34.38 17.22
CA LEU A 16 3.37 33.46 18.12
C LEU A 16 2.47 32.28 18.52
N PHE A 17 1.19 32.51 18.78
CA PHE A 17 0.23 31.44 19.03
C PHE A 17 0.13 30.47 17.84
N LEU A 18 0.01 31.00 16.63
CA LEU A 18 -0.08 30.21 15.41
C LEU A 18 1.18 29.35 15.17
N VAL A 19 2.37 29.90 15.44
CA VAL A 19 3.63 29.15 15.35
C VAL A 19 3.68 28.01 16.38
N VAL A 20 3.29 28.26 17.64
CA VAL A 20 3.24 27.24 18.68
C VAL A 20 2.25 26.14 18.32
N GLU A 21 1.09 26.49 17.77
CA GLU A 21 0.06 25.53 17.34
C GLU A 21 0.53 24.66 16.17
N ILE A 22 1.23 25.24 15.17
CA ILE A 22 1.84 24.49 14.08
C ILE A 22 2.90 23.51 14.60
N VAL A 23 3.76 23.94 15.54
CA VAL A 23 4.78 23.07 16.13
C VAL A 23 4.14 21.95 16.95
N ALA A 24 3.11 22.24 17.75
CA ALA A 24 2.39 21.24 18.55
C ALA A 24 1.68 20.20 17.65
N LEU A 25 1.02 20.65 16.58
CA LEU A 25 0.42 19.77 15.59
C LEU A 25 1.45 18.92 14.86
N SER A 26 2.58 19.51 14.48
CA SER A 26 3.69 18.79 13.84
C SER A 26 4.26 17.70 14.76
N TYR A 27 4.43 17.98 16.03
CA TYR A 27 4.90 17.00 17.02
C TYR A 27 3.86 15.89 17.25
N TYR A 28 2.59 16.26 17.38
CA TYR A 28 1.50 15.28 17.54
C TYR A 28 1.37 14.34 16.33
N THR A 29 1.55 14.86 15.11
CA THR A 29 1.47 14.06 13.87
C THR A 29 2.67 13.16 13.65
N SER A 30 3.84 13.51 14.18
CA SER A 30 5.06 12.70 14.05
C SER A 30 5.15 11.57 15.08
N SER A 31 4.38 11.64 16.17
CA SER A 31 4.51 10.69 17.29
C SER A 31 3.77 9.35 17.12
N THR A 32 2.83 9.25 16.16
CA THR A 32 2.07 8.01 15.96
C THR A 32 1.82 7.78 14.46
N SER A 33 2.22 6.60 13.94
CA SER A 33 2.04 6.19 12.53
C SER A 33 0.58 6.29 12.07
N PHE A 34 -0.35 5.99 12.96
CA PHE A 34 -1.79 6.00 12.69
C PHE A 34 -2.37 7.41 12.49
N THR A 35 -1.90 8.37 13.30
CA THR A 35 -2.34 9.78 13.21
C THR A 35 -1.81 10.42 11.93
N ARG A 36 -0.61 10.02 11.51
CA ARG A 36 0.00 10.46 10.25
C ARG A 36 -0.78 9.97 9.03
N ALA A 37 -1.30 8.73 9.04
CA ALA A 37 -2.15 8.19 7.98
C ALA A 37 -3.48 8.97 7.85
N ARG A 38 -4.13 9.28 8.95
CA ARG A 38 -5.39 10.06 8.96
C ARG A 38 -5.22 11.49 8.45
N LEU A 39 -4.15 12.17 8.84
CA LEU A 39 -3.85 13.50 8.32
C LEU A 39 -3.49 13.50 6.84
N LEU A 40 -2.82 12.43 6.36
CA LEU A 40 -2.56 12.23 4.93
C LEU A 40 -3.86 12.02 4.15
N SER A 41 -4.87 11.32 4.72
CA SER A 41 -6.15 11.12 4.04
C SER A 41 -6.94 12.43 3.86
N VAL A 42 -6.97 13.29 4.87
CA VAL A 42 -7.64 14.60 4.80
C VAL A 42 -6.90 15.54 3.83
N SER A 43 -5.57 15.59 3.86
CA SER A 43 -4.79 16.43 2.93
C SER A 43 -4.84 15.91 1.50
N ASN A 44 -4.93 14.58 1.29
CA ASN A 44 -4.98 13.96 -0.04
C ASN A 44 -6.29 14.24 -0.79
N SER A 45 -7.39 14.45 -0.10
CA SER A 45 -8.64 14.87 -0.73
C SER A 45 -8.50 16.23 -1.46
N VAL A 46 -7.66 17.12 -0.94
CA VAL A 46 -7.42 18.45 -1.52
C VAL A 46 -6.24 18.42 -2.52
N VAL A 47 -5.14 17.76 -2.17
CA VAL A 47 -3.93 17.69 -3.02
C VAL A 47 -4.08 16.69 -4.16
N GLY A 48 -4.85 15.61 -3.96
CA GLY A 48 -5.12 14.59 -4.97
C GLY A 48 -5.83 15.15 -6.20
N SER A 49 -6.81 16.05 -6.00
CA SER A 49 -7.53 16.70 -7.10
C SER A 49 -6.64 17.66 -7.91
N MET A 50 -5.67 18.32 -7.29
CA MET A 50 -4.72 19.20 -7.99
C MET A 50 -3.66 18.42 -8.77
N ASN A 51 -3.16 17.30 -8.23
CA ASN A 51 -2.18 16.46 -8.93
C ASN A 51 -2.77 15.62 -10.06
N ALA A 52 -4.05 15.25 -10.00
CA ALA A 52 -4.73 14.52 -11.07
C ALA A 52 -4.73 15.31 -12.39
N SER A 53 -4.89 16.63 -12.30
CA SER A 53 -4.91 17.51 -13.48
C SER A 53 -3.54 17.68 -14.16
N LEU A 54 -2.44 17.55 -13.40
CA LEU A 54 -1.07 17.69 -13.95
C LEU A 54 -0.53 16.37 -14.52
N ARG A 55 -1.07 15.22 -14.09
CA ARG A 55 -0.64 13.90 -14.56
C ARG A 55 -1.29 13.46 -15.86
N SER A 56 -2.46 14.00 -16.22
CA SER A 56 -3.19 13.60 -17.43
C SER A 56 -2.40 13.74 -18.73
N VAL A 57 -1.39 14.60 -18.76
CA VAL A 57 -0.50 14.77 -19.92
C VAL A 57 0.61 13.69 -19.96
N GLY A 58 1.14 13.27 -18.81
CA GLY A 58 2.12 12.17 -18.74
C GLY A 58 1.50 10.80 -18.99
N ASP A 59 0.28 10.60 -18.49
CA ASP A 59 -0.46 9.34 -18.59
C ASP A 59 -0.83 9.00 -20.05
N TYR A 60 -0.99 10.00 -20.93
CA TYR A 60 -1.26 9.75 -22.34
C TYR A 60 -0.09 9.08 -23.07
N PHE A 61 1.15 9.35 -22.67
CA PHE A 61 2.33 8.72 -23.25
C PHE A 61 2.61 7.33 -22.68
N SER A 62 2.26 7.10 -21.39
CA SER A 62 2.41 5.77 -20.77
C SER A 62 1.30 4.78 -21.17
N LEU A 63 0.13 5.29 -21.62
CA LEU A 63 -1.02 4.46 -22.00
C LEU A 63 -0.71 3.48 -23.15
N ARG A 64 0.20 3.85 -24.04
CA ARG A 64 0.61 3.01 -25.17
C ARG A 64 1.50 1.84 -24.72
N ASP A 65 2.38 2.09 -23.76
CA ASP A 65 3.27 1.04 -23.22
C ASP A 65 2.50 0.13 -22.28
N GLU A 66 1.56 0.68 -21.51
CA GLU A 66 0.67 -0.08 -20.63
C GLU A 66 -0.32 -0.94 -21.44
N ASN A 67 -0.87 -0.43 -22.54
CA ASN A 67 -1.71 -1.20 -23.46
C ASN A 67 -0.92 -2.36 -24.12
N ARG A 68 0.35 -2.15 -24.47
CA ARG A 68 1.22 -3.21 -24.95
C ARG A 68 1.45 -4.28 -23.89
N MET A 69 1.81 -3.87 -22.67
CA MET A 69 2.06 -4.79 -21.58
C MET A 69 0.82 -5.60 -21.21
N LEU A 70 -0.37 -4.96 -21.21
CA LEU A 70 -1.64 -5.65 -20.99
C LEU A 70 -1.97 -6.61 -22.14
N THR A 71 -1.69 -6.24 -23.39
CA THR A 71 -1.90 -7.13 -24.56
C THR A 71 -0.98 -8.34 -24.49
N ASP A 72 0.29 -8.15 -24.15
CA ASP A 72 1.26 -9.24 -23.97
C ASP A 72 0.84 -10.18 -22.81
N ARG A 73 0.29 -9.60 -21.73
CA ARG A 73 -0.22 -10.37 -20.59
C ARG A 73 -1.48 -11.17 -20.93
N VAL A 74 -2.41 -10.58 -21.67
CA VAL A 74 -3.60 -11.28 -22.18
C VAL A 74 -3.18 -12.45 -23.08
N MET A 75 -2.25 -12.23 -24.01
CA MET A 75 -1.73 -13.30 -24.88
C MET A 75 -1.04 -14.40 -24.08
N GLU A 76 -0.29 -14.06 -23.07
CA GLU A 76 0.35 -15.05 -22.18
C GLU A 76 -0.69 -15.87 -21.41
N LEU A 77 -1.71 -15.21 -20.81
CA LEU A 77 -2.80 -15.87 -20.09
C LEU A 77 -3.65 -16.75 -21.03
N GLU A 78 -3.98 -16.27 -22.21
CA GLU A 78 -4.69 -17.06 -23.22
C GLU A 78 -3.86 -18.28 -23.67
N SER A 79 -2.55 -18.12 -23.82
CA SER A 79 -1.66 -19.24 -24.15
C SER A 79 -1.55 -20.26 -23.03
N GLN A 80 -1.63 -19.83 -21.78
CA GLN A 80 -1.70 -20.72 -20.61
C GLN A 80 -3.05 -21.45 -20.57
N LEU A 81 -4.16 -20.74 -20.74
CA LEU A 81 -5.51 -21.31 -20.84
C LEU A 81 -5.62 -22.33 -21.97
N ALA A 82 -5.06 -22.03 -23.15
CA ALA A 82 -5.06 -22.97 -24.29
C ALA A 82 -4.26 -24.25 -23.98
N ARG A 83 -3.16 -24.15 -23.24
CA ARG A 83 -2.39 -25.33 -22.77
C ARG A 83 -3.17 -26.17 -21.76
N TYR A 84 -3.91 -25.55 -20.87
CA TYR A 84 -4.76 -26.24 -19.90
C TYR A 84 -6.00 -26.85 -20.57
N ALA A 85 -6.60 -26.19 -21.55
CA ALA A 85 -7.76 -26.70 -22.30
C ALA A 85 -7.45 -27.94 -23.15
N THR A 86 -6.18 -28.18 -23.46
CA THR A 86 -5.75 -29.34 -24.27
C THR A 86 -5.46 -30.58 -23.42
N SER A 87 -5.37 -30.47 -22.10
CA SER A 87 -5.20 -31.60 -21.20
C SER A 87 -6.54 -32.02 -20.61
N GLU A 88 -6.95 -33.27 -20.86
CA GLU A 88 -8.19 -33.93 -20.38
C GLU A 88 -8.33 -33.95 -18.82
N GLU A 89 -7.35 -33.41 -18.11
CA GLU A 89 -7.28 -33.31 -16.66
C GLU A 89 -8.08 -32.10 -16.09
N VAL A 90 -8.52 -31.20 -16.97
CA VAL A 90 -9.26 -29.96 -16.59
C VAL A 90 -10.68 -30.24 -16.06
N VAL A 91 -11.24 -31.44 -16.33
CA VAL A 91 -12.61 -31.78 -15.89
C VAL A 91 -12.69 -32.03 -14.37
N ARG A 92 -11.56 -32.22 -13.69
CA ARG A 92 -11.54 -32.47 -12.23
C ARG A 92 -11.16 -31.26 -11.36
N LEU A 93 -10.68 -30.16 -11.97
CA LEU A 93 -10.20 -28.98 -11.21
C LEU A 93 -11.23 -27.86 -11.08
N ASN A 94 -12.43 -28.03 -11.62
CA ASN A 94 -13.45 -26.95 -11.60
C ASN A 94 -14.21 -26.76 -10.27
N GLU A 95 -13.88 -27.49 -9.22
CA GLU A 95 -14.56 -27.35 -7.93
C GLU A 95 -13.72 -26.77 -6.78
N GLU A 96 -12.39 -26.57 -6.92
CA GLU A 96 -11.52 -26.26 -5.77
C GLU A 96 -10.79 -24.92 -5.77
N GLU A 97 -10.85 -24.07 -6.80
CA GLU A 97 -10.16 -22.75 -6.76
C GLU A 97 -11.01 -21.59 -7.29
N ILE A 98 -12.23 -21.45 -6.81
CA ILE A 98 -12.87 -20.13 -6.83
C ILE A 98 -12.24 -19.36 -5.67
N SER A 99 -11.24 -18.52 -5.96
CA SER A 99 -10.68 -17.62 -4.96
C SER A 99 -11.81 -16.80 -4.33
N PRO A 100 -12.03 -16.90 -3.01
CA PRO A 100 -13.10 -16.13 -2.36
C PRO A 100 -12.81 -14.63 -2.33
N TYR A 101 -11.70 -14.21 -2.92
CA TYR A 101 -11.24 -12.83 -2.94
C TYR A 101 -11.65 -12.14 -4.23
N LEU A 102 -12.34 -11.02 -4.08
CA LEU A 102 -12.65 -10.10 -5.19
C LEU A 102 -11.51 -9.08 -5.31
N PHE A 103 -11.07 -8.82 -6.53
CA PHE A 103 -10.03 -7.86 -6.83
C PHE A 103 -10.57 -6.69 -7.64
N THR A 104 -10.09 -5.50 -7.33
CA THR A 104 -10.32 -4.30 -8.14
C THR A 104 -8.99 -3.63 -8.45
N THR A 105 -8.89 -3.01 -9.61
CA THR A 105 -7.67 -2.29 -10.02
C THR A 105 -7.67 -0.88 -9.48
N ALA A 106 -6.50 -0.41 -9.04
CA ALA A 106 -6.30 0.95 -8.56
C ALA A 106 -4.98 1.52 -9.06
N THR A 107 -4.89 2.84 -9.14
CA THR A 107 -3.67 3.55 -9.51
C THR A 107 -3.08 4.25 -8.28
N VAL A 108 -1.79 4.09 -8.07
CA VAL A 108 -1.06 4.83 -7.03
C VAL A 108 -0.90 6.28 -7.46
N VAL A 109 -1.54 7.20 -6.74
CA VAL A 109 -1.50 8.65 -7.01
C VAL A 109 -0.44 9.38 -6.21
N ARG A 110 0.00 8.78 -5.11
CA ARG A 110 1.08 9.29 -4.26
C ARG A 110 1.80 8.13 -3.60
N ASN A 111 3.13 8.22 -3.49
CA ASN A 111 3.94 7.22 -2.81
C ASN A 111 5.04 7.89 -1.97
N SER A 112 5.32 7.34 -0.79
CA SER A 112 6.44 7.71 0.06
C SER A 112 7.39 6.52 0.15
N VAL A 113 8.65 6.70 -0.23
CA VAL A 113 9.66 5.62 -0.25
C VAL A 113 10.96 6.00 0.48
N PHE A 114 11.02 7.19 1.11
CA PHE A 114 12.25 7.72 1.67
C PHE A 114 12.32 7.70 3.20
N GLY A 115 11.59 6.82 3.85
CA GLY A 115 11.55 6.79 5.30
C GLY A 115 11.26 5.43 5.88
N GLN A 116 11.18 5.39 7.21
CA GLN A 116 10.78 4.18 7.93
C GLN A 116 9.25 4.04 8.04
N ASN A 117 8.50 5.14 7.79
CA ASN A 117 7.03 5.18 7.85
C ASN A 117 6.47 5.50 6.46
N ASN A 118 6.51 4.53 5.56
CA ASN A 118 6.09 4.70 4.19
C ASN A 118 4.60 4.39 4.00
N PHE A 119 3.92 5.30 3.31
CA PHE A 119 2.52 5.18 2.91
C PHE A 119 2.37 5.49 1.42
N PHE A 120 1.38 4.91 0.78
CA PHE A 120 0.98 5.28 -0.55
C PHE A 120 -0.53 5.53 -0.61
N THR A 121 -0.98 6.28 -1.60
CA THR A 121 -2.38 6.60 -1.80
C THR A 121 -2.84 6.06 -3.14
N ILE A 122 -3.99 5.42 -3.16
CA ILE A 122 -4.64 4.91 -4.37
C ILE A 122 -5.87 5.74 -4.71
N ASN A 123 -6.23 5.77 -6.00
CA ASN A 123 -7.39 6.51 -6.57
C ASN A 123 -8.70 5.73 -6.44
N LYS A 124 -8.84 4.92 -5.42
CA LYS A 124 -10.03 4.15 -5.08
C LYS A 124 -10.37 4.39 -3.62
N GLY A 125 -11.66 4.48 -3.28
CA GLY A 125 -12.13 4.77 -1.94
C GLY A 125 -13.46 4.11 -1.63
N LEU A 126 -14.20 4.65 -0.66
CA LEU A 126 -15.49 4.10 -0.22
C LEU A 126 -16.51 3.93 -1.36
N ARG A 127 -16.46 4.78 -2.39
CA ARG A 127 -17.34 4.65 -3.57
C ARG A 127 -17.01 3.46 -4.46
N ASP A 128 -15.84 2.90 -4.30
CA ASP A 128 -15.35 1.75 -5.05
C ASP A 128 -15.30 0.49 -4.18
N ASP A 129 -16.06 0.48 -3.08
CA ASP A 129 -16.15 -0.61 -2.09
C ASP A 129 -14.80 -0.93 -1.44
N ILE A 130 -13.93 0.08 -1.29
CA ILE A 130 -12.66 -0.08 -0.58
C ILE A 130 -12.85 0.24 0.89
N GLU A 131 -12.42 -0.69 1.73
CA GLU A 131 -12.50 -0.59 3.18
C GLU A 131 -11.11 -0.68 3.83
N ALA A 132 -11.02 -0.21 5.07
CA ALA A 132 -9.81 -0.36 5.88
C ALA A 132 -9.48 -1.86 6.08
N ASN A 133 -8.19 -2.16 6.12
CA ASN A 133 -7.62 -3.51 6.21
C ASN A 133 -7.67 -4.36 4.92
N MET A 134 -8.20 -3.88 3.81
CA MET A 134 -8.08 -4.58 2.53
C MET A 134 -6.61 -4.65 2.08
N ALA A 135 -6.21 -5.80 1.57
CA ALA A 135 -4.87 -6.01 1.02
C ALA A 135 -4.69 -5.24 -0.29
N VAL A 136 -3.48 -4.73 -0.51
CA VAL A 136 -3.06 -4.17 -1.80
C VAL A 136 -1.93 -5.01 -2.35
N LEU A 137 -2.13 -5.51 -3.57
CA LEU A 137 -1.16 -6.33 -4.29
C LEU A 137 -0.63 -5.57 -5.51
N THR A 138 0.58 -5.92 -5.95
CA THR A 138 1.09 -5.48 -7.26
C THR A 138 0.39 -6.27 -8.39
N PRO A 139 0.49 -5.83 -9.65
CA PRO A 139 -0.05 -6.59 -10.79
C PRO A 139 0.51 -8.01 -10.90
N GLU A 140 1.73 -8.24 -10.40
CA GLU A 140 2.39 -9.56 -10.37
C GLU A 140 1.91 -10.43 -9.19
N GLY A 141 1.05 -9.89 -8.32
CA GLY A 141 0.49 -10.58 -7.17
C GLY A 141 1.33 -10.51 -5.89
N TYR A 142 2.37 -9.66 -5.84
CA TYR A 142 3.16 -9.45 -4.63
C TYR A 142 2.44 -8.53 -3.65
N VAL A 143 2.70 -8.69 -2.36
CA VAL A 143 2.13 -7.84 -1.31
C VAL A 143 2.78 -6.45 -1.38
N ALA A 144 1.97 -5.42 -1.67
CA ALA A 144 2.40 -4.02 -1.62
C ALA A 144 2.11 -3.38 -0.25
N GLY A 145 1.04 -3.80 0.41
CA GLY A 145 0.61 -3.25 1.69
C GLY A 145 -0.86 -3.53 1.99
N TYR A 146 -1.47 -2.70 2.83
CA TYR A 146 -2.91 -2.75 3.11
C TYR A 146 -3.49 -1.35 3.36
N VAL A 147 -4.80 -1.23 3.16
CA VAL A 147 -5.54 0.00 3.37
C VAL A 147 -5.66 0.32 4.86
N VAL A 148 -5.26 1.52 5.25
CA VAL A 148 -5.34 2.02 6.64
C VAL A 148 -6.56 2.89 6.85
N ASP A 149 -6.85 3.76 5.87
CA ASP A 149 -7.96 4.72 5.95
C ASP A 149 -8.49 5.04 4.55
N CYS A 150 -9.81 5.28 4.47
CA CYS A 150 -10.49 5.55 3.22
C CYS A 150 -11.25 6.88 3.29
N SER A 151 -11.18 7.63 2.20
CA SER A 151 -12.09 8.72 1.88
C SER A 151 -13.04 8.28 0.77
N GLU A 152 -13.95 9.15 0.36
CA GLU A 152 -14.91 8.90 -0.72
C GLU A 152 -14.27 8.36 -2.01
N ARG A 153 -13.09 8.91 -2.42
CA ARG A 153 -12.43 8.64 -3.71
C ARG A 153 -11.00 8.14 -3.61
N TYR A 154 -10.40 8.18 -2.46
CA TYR A 154 -8.99 7.83 -2.26
C TYR A 154 -8.83 7.03 -0.99
N SER A 155 -7.86 6.14 -0.97
CA SER A 155 -7.47 5.40 0.21
C SER A 155 -5.99 5.56 0.49
N VAL A 156 -5.65 5.65 1.78
CA VAL A 156 -4.27 5.66 2.27
C VAL A 156 -3.90 4.24 2.66
N CYS A 157 -2.82 3.75 2.10
CA CYS A 157 -2.31 2.41 2.31
C CYS A 157 -0.97 2.46 3.05
N MET A 158 -0.79 1.58 4.03
CA MET A 158 0.51 1.35 4.65
C MET A 158 1.33 0.44 3.74
N SER A 159 2.52 0.89 3.37
CA SER A 159 3.43 0.10 2.54
C SER A 159 4.01 -1.06 3.33
N MET A 160 4.31 -2.18 2.66
CA MET A 160 5.14 -3.26 3.21
C MET A 160 6.50 -2.75 3.72
N ALA A 161 7.07 -1.72 3.05
CA ALA A 161 8.27 -1.01 3.49
C ALA A 161 7.97 0.06 4.55
N ASN A 162 7.18 -0.28 5.58
CA ASN A 162 6.89 0.54 6.74
C ASN A 162 7.21 -0.29 7.99
N THR A 163 7.96 0.27 8.93
CA THR A 163 8.39 -0.45 10.16
C THR A 163 7.23 -0.82 11.09
N ALA A 164 6.06 -0.19 10.91
CA ALA A 164 4.84 -0.55 11.62
C ALA A 164 3.99 -1.60 10.88
N PHE A 165 4.39 -1.99 9.65
CA PHE A 165 3.70 -3.01 8.89
C PHE A 165 4.00 -4.39 9.46
N THR A 166 2.95 -5.18 9.67
CA THR A 166 3.06 -6.59 10.04
C THR A 166 2.00 -7.42 9.32
N MET A 167 2.38 -8.63 8.94
CA MET A 167 1.45 -9.63 8.40
C MET A 167 1.87 -11.04 8.82
N GLY A 168 0.95 -11.99 8.77
CA GLY A 168 1.28 -13.40 8.88
C GLY A 168 1.96 -13.90 7.62
N GLY A 169 3.02 -14.67 7.75
CA GLY A 169 3.71 -15.27 6.61
C GLY A 169 4.46 -16.53 6.99
N LYS A 170 4.89 -17.25 5.96
CA LYS A 170 5.70 -18.47 6.06
C LYS A 170 6.74 -18.50 4.94
N ALA A 171 7.83 -19.21 5.14
CA ALA A 171 8.70 -19.51 4.03
C ALA A 171 8.02 -20.48 3.05
N ARG A 172 8.22 -20.27 1.76
CA ARG A 172 7.64 -21.13 0.71
C ARG A 172 8.07 -22.58 0.92
N GLY A 173 7.11 -23.48 0.97
CA GLY A 173 7.35 -24.90 1.24
C GLY A 173 7.48 -25.26 2.73
N SER A 174 7.31 -24.30 3.64
CA SER A 174 7.28 -24.54 5.09
C SER A 174 5.84 -24.52 5.60
N GLU A 175 5.57 -25.34 6.62
CA GLU A 175 4.29 -25.30 7.36
C GLU A 175 4.33 -24.31 8.55
N TYR A 176 5.52 -23.84 8.94
CA TYR A 176 5.69 -22.96 10.09
C TYR A 176 5.38 -21.52 9.72
N MET A 177 4.41 -20.94 10.41
CA MET A 177 3.97 -19.56 10.27
C MET A 177 4.70 -18.66 11.27
N GLY A 178 4.85 -17.41 10.89
CA GLY A 178 5.44 -16.37 11.73
C GLY A 178 4.90 -14.98 11.39
N SER A 179 5.47 -13.99 11.99
CA SER A 179 5.18 -12.58 11.75
C SER A 179 6.22 -12.00 10.79
N VAL A 180 5.75 -11.39 9.72
CA VAL A 180 6.58 -10.72 8.70
C VAL A 180 6.55 -9.23 8.95
N ALA A 181 7.72 -8.63 9.06
CA ALA A 181 7.90 -7.19 9.20
C ALA A 181 9.16 -6.72 8.46
N TRP A 182 9.15 -5.46 8.03
CA TRP A 182 10.34 -4.80 7.52
C TRP A 182 11.07 -4.06 8.65
N ASP A 183 12.38 -4.18 8.70
CA ASP A 183 13.20 -3.60 9.80
C ASP A 183 13.69 -2.17 9.55
N GLY A 184 13.32 -1.58 8.44
CA GLY A 184 13.75 -0.23 8.06
C GLY A 184 15.08 -0.17 7.30
N GLY A 185 15.67 -1.33 6.97
CA GLY A 185 16.92 -1.47 6.24
C GLY A 185 16.74 -1.69 4.75
N ASP A 186 17.15 -2.86 4.27
CA ASP A 186 17.07 -3.24 2.86
C ASP A 186 15.61 -3.49 2.44
N TYR A 187 15.12 -2.76 1.42
CA TYR A 187 13.76 -2.91 0.86
C TYR A 187 13.50 -4.26 0.18
N ARG A 188 14.52 -5.06 -0.06
CA ARG A 188 14.44 -6.37 -0.69
C ARG A 188 14.28 -7.48 0.33
N LYS A 189 14.35 -7.18 1.61
CA LYS A 189 14.36 -8.16 2.69
C LYS A 189 13.30 -7.83 3.73
N VAL A 190 12.66 -8.85 4.22
CA VAL A 190 11.76 -8.78 5.37
C VAL A 190 12.28 -9.72 6.46
N LYS A 191 11.92 -9.45 7.70
CA LYS A 191 12.17 -10.35 8.80
C LYS A 191 10.96 -11.23 9.05
N LEU A 192 11.20 -12.53 9.21
CA LEU A 192 10.23 -13.48 9.71
C LEU A 192 10.56 -13.76 11.18
N THR A 193 9.65 -13.39 12.07
CA THR A 193 9.77 -13.58 13.53
C THR A 193 8.66 -14.50 14.03
N ASP A 194 8.69 -14.82 15.33
CA ASP A 194 7.67 -15.65 15.98
C ASP A 194 7.53 -17.06 15.40
N VAL A 195 8.64 -17.58 14.87
CA VAL A 195 8.73 -18.95 14.34
C VAL A 195 9.35 -19.89 15.36
N PRO A 196 8.98 -21.19 15.36
CA PRO A 196 9.60 -22.16 16.23
C PRO A 196 11.12 -22.27 16.02
N TYR A 197 11.90 -22.41 17.07
CA TYR A 197 13.38 -22.46 17.01
C TYR A 197 13.93 -23.64 16.20
N TYR A 198 13.14 -24.67 16.05
CA TYR A 198 13.50 -25.85 15.24
C TYR A 198 13.13 -25.72 13.76
N ALA A 199 12.48 -24.64 13.39
CA ALA A 199 12.15 -24.36 11.99
C ALA A 199 13.42 -23.94 11.22
N ALA A 200 13.78 -24.71 10.19
CA ALA A 200 14.98 -24.49 9.40
C ALA A 200 14.72 -23.43 8.32
N PHE A 201 14.92 -22.16 8.64
CA PHE A 201 14.89 -21.05 7.69
C PHE A 201 16.30 -20.58 7.35
N LYS A 202 16.47 -20.09 6.12
CA LYS A 202 17.72 -19.50 5.64
C LYS A 202 17.47 -18.07 5.13
N GLU A 203 18.48 -17.23 5.27
CA GLU A 203 18.45 -15.93 4.62
C GLU A 203 18.38 -16.14 3.09
N GLY A 204 17.42 -15.46 2.45
CA GLY A 204 17.12 -15.60 1.03
C GLY A 204 15.92 -16.47 0.71
N ASP A 205 15.32 -17.13 1.71
CA ASP A 205 14.08 -17.87 1.50
C ASP A 205 12.95 -16.90 1.08
N THR A 206 12.12 -17.33 0.14
CA THR A 206 10.95 -16.56 -0.28
C THR A 206 9.86 -16.67 0.77
N ILE A 207 9.37 -15.54 1.25
CA ILE A 207 8.25 -15.48 2.18
C ILE A 207 6.94 -15.30 1.41
N VAL A 208 5.93 -16.07 1.78
CA VAL A 208 4.57 -15.97 1.25
C VAL A 208 3.59 -15.66 2.37
N SER A 209 2.49 -14.98 2.02
CA SER A 209 1.41 -14.69 2.97
C SER A 209 0.71 -15.97 3.42
N THR A 210 0.23 -15.96 4.65
CA THR A 210 -0.65 -17.02 5.16
C THR A 210 -2.11 -16.61 5.03
N VAL A 211 -3.02 -17.58 5.11
CA VAL A 211 -4.45 -17.32 5.11
C VAL A 211 -4.80 -16.35 6.23
N SER A 212 -5.32 -15.20 5.87
CA SER A 212 -5.84 -14.22 6.81
C SER A 212 -7.05 -13.50 6.19
N TYR A 213 -7.88 -12.88 7.03
CA TYR A 213 -8.99 -12.07 6.51
C TYR A 213 -8.51 -10.88 5.67
N ARG A 214 -7.22 -10.51 5.78
CA ARG A 214 -6.62 -9.36 5.12
C ARG A 214 -5.90 -9.73 3.83
N PHE A 215 -5.11 -10.80 3.85
CA PHE A 215 -4.28 -11.18 2.71
C PHE A 215 -4.70 -12.54 2.15
N PRO A 216 -4.81 -12.67 0.80
CA PRO A 216 -4.92 -13.96 0.16
C PRO A 216 -3.68 -14.81 0.48
N PRO A 217 -3.80 -16.14 0.57
CA PRO A 217 -2.67 -17.02 0.81
C PRO A 217 -1.70 -17.06 -0.37
N ASP A 218 -0.46 -17.48 -0.07
CA ASP A 218 0.62 -17.76 -1.04
C ASP A 218 1.05 -16.57 -1.92
N ARG A 219 0.79 -15.34 -1.48
CA ARG A 219 1.32 -14.11 -2.12
C ARG A 219 2.71 -13.77 -1.56
N VAL A 220 3.60 -13.34 -2.43
CA VAL A 220 5.00 -12.99 -2.11
C VAL A 220 5.13 -11.54 -1.68
#